data_1d01cd6541507a236472d5083f7cfbff
#
_entry.id   1d01cd6541507a236472d5083f7cfbff
#
_cell.length_a   1.000
_cell.length_b   1.000
_cell.length_c   1.000
_cell.angle_alpha   90.00
_cell.angle_beta   90.00
_cell.angle_gamma   90.00
#
_symmetry.space_group_name_H-M   'P 1'
#
loop_
_entity.id
_entity.type
_entity.pdbx_description
1 polymer ?
#
loop_
_entity_poly.entity_id
_entity_poly.type
_entity_poly.pdbx_seq_one_letter_code
_entity_poly.pdbx_strand_id
1 'polypeptide(L)'
;MKKTVLIFLYILSLNTVNSQLFTKEKVINNENFDKPSVSWGYFLGFNNYDFNFDYLVNSDDIQVEASSGFNVGLVGNFRINDFFDLRFEPGLIMSSRNLNYNPGSFGDSEFVENIHLREVKSTYIHFPLLLKVSTKRLNNFKPFITTGISTAINLSSNEKNLEDNSSGQFRTKRNIFFYELGFGIDLYLEWFKFTPSIRGVFAISDEVVRDDDPLSPWTGNIDFMKTSGILINFTFQ
;
A
#
# COMPACT_ATOMS: atom_id res chain seq x y z
N MET A 1 -33.02 18.87 -0.93
CA MET A 1 -32.20 19.77 -1.80
C MET A 1 -31.91 21.14 -1.17
N LYS A 2 -32.88 21.95 -0.71
CA LYS A 2 -32.60 23.29 -0.11
C LYS A 2 -31.70 23.27 1.13
N LYS A 3 -31.85 22.27 2.04
CA LYS A 3 -31.03 22.13 3.24
C LYS A 3 -29.57 21.72 2.92
N THR A 4 -29.34 20.89 1.92
CA THR A 4 -28.00 20.48 1.48
C THR A 4 -27.21 21.63 0.85
N VAL A 5 -27.89 22.49 0.08
CA VAL A 5 -27.28 23.69 -0.51
C VAL A 5 -26.92 24.72 0.56
N LEU A 6 -27.73 24.86 1.61
CA LEU A 6 -27.46 25.75 2.75
C LEU A 6 -26.23 25.29 3.55
N ILE A 7 -26.07 23.97 3.77
CA ILE A 7 -24.90 23.41 4.45
C ILE A 7 -23.64 23.62 3.61
N PHE A 8 -23.73 23.44 2.28
CA PHE A 8 -22.61 23.67 1.37
C PHE A 8 -22.18 25.14 1.33
N LEU A 9 -23.14 26.08 1.32
CA LEU A 9 -22.88 27.52 1.41
C LEU A 9 -22.28 27.91 2.78
N TYR A 10 -22.72 27.28 3.87
CA TYR A 10 -22.15 27.52 5.20
C TYR A 10 -20.71 27.03 5.31
N ILE A 11 -20.38 25.87 4.73
CA ILE A 11 -19.00 25.34 4.66
C ILE A 11 -18.12 26.25 3.79
N LEU A 12 -18.62 26.79 2.69
CA LEU A 12 -17.89 27.76 1.85
C LEU A 12 -17.64 29.10 2.59
N SER A 13 -18.53 29.56 3.44
CA SER A 13 -18.36 30.81 4.19
C SER A 13 -17.31 30.69 5.31
N LEU A 14 -17.03 29.49 5.82
CA LEU A 14 -15.99 29.25 6.81
C LEU A 14 -14.56 29.44 6.25
N ASN A 15 -14.39 29.41 4.93
CA ASN A 15 -13.08 29.62 4.30
C ASN A 15 -12.59 31.07 4.30
N THR A 16 -13.46 32.04 4.55
CA THR A 16 -13.07 33.47 4.56
C THR A 16 -12.42 33.89 5.90
N VAL A 17 -12.59 33.12 6.97
CA VAL A 17 -12.06 33.45 8.30
C VAL A 17 -10.56 33.08 8.45
N ASN A 18 -10.04 32.23 7.59
CA ASN A 18 -8.67 31.69 7.72
C ASN A 18 -7.58 32.55 7.04
N SER A 19 -7.93 33.64 6.35
CA SER A 19 -6.92 34.45 5.66
C SER A 19 -5.99 35.22 6.60
N GLN A 20 -6.38 35.42 7.85
CA GLN A 20 -5.56 36.10 8.86
C GLN A 20 -4.52 35.20 9.57
N LEU A 21 -4.67 33.87 9.49
CA LEU A 21 -3.71 32.92 10.08
C LEU A 21 -2.40 32.83 9.30
N PHE A 22 -2.32 33.38 8.08
CA PHE A 22 -1.19 33.27 7.18
C PHE A 22 -0.39 34.59 7.02
N THR A 23 -0.76 35.66 7.72
CA THR A 23 -0.16 37.01 7.54
C THR A 23 1.07 37.32 8.38
N LYS A 24 1.50 36.46 9.30
CA LYS A 24 2.79 36.63 9.97
C LYS A 24 3.91 36.19 9.05
N GLU A 25 5.00 37.00 8.95
CA GLU A 25 6.24 36.57 8.33
C GLU A 25 6.64 35.21 8.93
N LYS A 26 6.55 34.16 8.13
CA LYS A 26 6.85 32.81 8.59
C LYS A 26 8.33 32.57 8.45
N VAL A 27 8.97 32.25 9.56
CA VAL A 27 10.34 31.76 9.55
C VAL A 27 10.39 30.52 8.67
N ILE A 28 11.28 30.53 7.67
CA ILE A 28 11.51 29.36 6.80
C ILE A 28 12.49 28.44 7.55
N ASN A 29 11.98 27.32 8.01
CA ASN A 29 12.78 26.31 8.70
C ASN A 29 13.64 25.55 7.69
N ASN A 30 14.89 25.22 8.05
CA ASN A 30 15.78 24.39 7.22
C ASN A 30 15.83 24.83 5.73
N GLU A 31 16.18 26.10 5.47
CA GLU A 31 16.21 26.67 4.11
C GLU A 31 17.11 25.89 3.14
N ASN A 32 18.15 25.27 3.67
CA ASN A 32 19.13 24.54 2.89
C ASN A 32 18.81 23.05 2.73
N PHE A 33 17.70 22.56 3.30
CA PHE A 33 17.37 21.13 3.31
C PHE A 33 17.24 20.54 1.90
N ASP A 34 16.65 21.29 0.99
CA ASP A 34 16.43 20.83 -0.39
C ASP A 34 17.61 21.15 -1.33
N LYS A 35 18.72 21.77 -0.86
CA LYS A 35 19.89 22.06 -1.70
C LYS A 35 20.73 20.82 -2.06
N PRO A 36 20.98 19.87 -1.14
CA PRO A 36 21.72 18.64 -1.46
C PRO A 36 21.05 17.84 -2.56
N SER A 37 21.84 17.24 -3.46
CA SER A 37 21.33 16.36 -4.50
C SER A 37 20.80 15.04 -3.95
N VAL A 38 21.26 14.59 -2.79
CA VAL A 38 20.87 13.34 -2.14
C VAL A 38 20.47 13.61 -0.70
N SER A 39 19.34 13.07 -0.29
CA SER A 39 18.91 13.07 1.10
C SER A 39 18.46 11.67 1.52
N TRP A 40 18.63 11.34 2.79
CA TRP A 40 18.32 10.05 3.37
C TRP A 40 17.36 10.20 4.53
N GLY A 41 16.66 9.14 4.82
CA GLY A 41 15.76 9.09 5.94
C GLY A 41 15.24 7.67 6.18
N TYR A 42 14.28 7.57 7.06
CA TYR A 42 13.56 6.34 7.33
C TYR A 42 12.06 6.61 7.38
N PHE A 43 11.29 5.57 7.14
CA PHE A 43 9.85 5.63 7.30
C PHE A 43 9.35 4.50 8.17
N LEU A 44 8.23 4.77 8.80
CA LEU A 44 7.39 3.77 9.45
C LEU A 44 5.94 4.08 9.11
N GLY A 45 5.10 3.08 9.13
CA GLY A 45 3.71 3.28 8.74
C GLY A 45 2.85 2.05 8.92
N PHE A 46 1.62 2.19 8.44
CA PHE A 46 0.63 1.14 8.44
C PHE A 46 0.23 0.80 7.01
N ASN A 47 -0.21 -0.42 6.83
CA ASN A 47 -0.73 -0.88 5.55
C ASN A 47 -2.04 -1.65 5.75
N ASN A 48 -2.79 -1.70 4.68
CA ASN A 48 -3.92 -2.60 4.54
C ASN A 48 -3.84 -3.17 3.12
N TYR A 49 -3.51 -4.46 3.01
CA TYR A 49 -3.44 -5.19 1.75
C TYR A 49 -4.59 -6.15 1.62
N ASP A 50 -5.18 -6.18 0.45
CA ASP A 50 -6.28 -7.05 0.06
C ASP A 50 -5.91 -7.88 -1.17
N PHE A 51 -6.59 -9.01 -1.39
CA PHE A 51 -6.51 -9.80 -2.61
C PHE A 51 -7.75 -9.55 -3.48
N ASN A 52 -7.50 -9.28 -4.75
CA ASN A 52 -8.52 -9.24 -5.78
C ASN A 52 -8.43 -10.53 -6.59
N PHE A 53 -9.53 -11.25 -6.66
CA PHE A 53 -9.64 -12.50 -7.41
C PHE A 53 -10.44 -12.29 -8.67
N ASP A 54 -9.96 -12.84 -9.78
CA ASP A 54 -10.71 -13.06 -11.00
C ASP A 54 -10.97 -14.57 -11.12
N TYR A 55 -12.20 -14.97 -11.45
CA TYR A 55 -12.65 -16.37 -11.46
C TYR A 55 -12.89 -16.88 -12.87
N LEU A 56 -12.57 -18.16 -13.12
CA LEU A 56 -12.87 -18.85 -14.39
C LEU A 56 -14.38 -19.02 -14.61
N VAL A 57 -15.11 -19.33 -13.55
CA VAL A 57 -16.56 -19.51 -13.56
C VAL A 57 -17.15 -18.67 -12.42
N ASN A 58 -18.20 -17.91 -12.72
CA ASN A 58 -18.96 -17.20 -11.69
C ASN A 58 -19.60 -18.22 -10.73
N SER A 59 -18.98 -18.39 -9.61
CA SER A 59 -19.39 -19.22 -8.49
C SER A 59 -19.21 -18.44 -7.18
N ASP A 60 -19.18 -19.15 -6.07
CA ASP A 60 -19.03 -18.54 -4.76
C ASP A 60 -17.66 -17.84 -4.60
N ASP A 61 -17.72 -16.54 -4.36
CA ASP A 61 -16.54 -15.71 -4.18
C ASP A 61 -15.82 -16.01 -2.85
N ILE A 62 -14.50 -16.02 -2.89
CA ILE A 62 -13.65 -16.08 -1.69
C ILE A 62 -13.77 -14.75 -0.96
N GLN A 63 -14.23 -14.77 0.29
CA GLN A 63 -14.31 -13.57 1.11
C GLN A 63 -12.95 -13.29 1.74
N VAL A 64 -12.37 -12.12 1.45
CA VAL A 64 -11.08 -11.72 2.00
C VAL A 64 -11.28 -10.78 3.18
N GLU A 65 -10.72 -11.15 4.32
CA GLU A 65 -10.66 -10.29 5.51
C GLU A 65 -9.24 -9.76 5.67
N ALA A 66 -9.03 -8.52 5.25
CA ALA A 66 -7.74 -7.86 5.35
C ALA A 66 -7.49 -7.34 6.76
N SER A 67 -6.30 -7.58 7.30
CA SER A 67 -5.85 -7.02 8.59
C SER A 67 -4.92 -5.84 8.35
N SER A 68 -4.94 -4.88 9.28
CA SER A 68 -3.97 -3.79 9.26
C SER A 68 -2.58 -4.34 9.57
N GLY A 69 -1.64 -4.02 8.71
CA GLY A 69 -0.24 -4.40 8.84
C GLY A 69 0.66 -3.22 9.19
N PHE A 70 1.95 -3.49 9.26
CA PHE A 70 2.99 -2.53 9.59
C PHE A 70 4.08 -2.51 8.52
N ASN A 71 4.64 -1.33 8.27
CA ASN A 71 5.75 -1.16 7.32
C ASN A 71 6.84 -0.26 7.90
N VAL A 72 8.08 -0.59 7.59
CA VAL A 72 9.27 0.15 8.01
C VAL A 72 10.34 0.03 6.94
N GLY A 73 11.09 1.11 6.73
CA GLY A 73 12.18 1.09 5.76
C GLY A 73 13.00 2.35 5.73
N LEU A 74 13.87 2.41 4.73
CA LEU A 74 14.75 3.53 4.47
C LEU A 74 14.24 4.33 3.28
N VAL A 75 14.62 5.57 3.21
CA VAL A 75 14.33 6.47 2.10
C VAL A 75 15.63 7.04 1.58
N GLY A 76 15.90 6.85 0.31
CA GLY A 76 16.89 7.59 -0.46
C GLY A 76 16.18 8.48 -1.46
N ASN A 77 16.43 9.77 -1.45
CA ASN A 77 15.83 10.74 -2.35
C ASN A 77 16.93 11.43 -3.15
N PHE A 78 16.88 11.29 -4.48
CA PHE A 78 17.78 11.95 -5.42
C PHE A 78 17.04 13.08 -6.12
N ARG A 79 17.46 14.31 -5.84
CA ARG A 79 16.89 15.51 -6.43
C ARG A 79 17.37 15.70 -7.86
N ILE A 80 16.44 15.72 -8.80
CA ILE A 80 16.71 16.03 -10.21
C ILE A 80 16.63 17.54 -10.43
N ASN A 81 15.57 18.17 -9.91
CA ASN A 81 15.37 19.61 -9.94
C ASN A 81 14.39 20.07 -8.83
N ASP A 82 13.89 21.31 -8.87
CA ASP A 82 13.01 21.86 -7.83
C ASP A 82 11.63 21.16 -7.74
N PHE A 83 11.25 20.44 -8.78
CA PHE A 83 9.93 19.82 -8.90
C PHE A 83 9.98 18.29 -8.94
N PHE A 84 11.10 17.70 -9.35
CA PHE A 84 11.24 16.27 -9.58
C PHE A 84 12.34 15.67 -8.73
N ASP A 85 11.98 14.65 -7.97
CA ASP A 85 12.91 13.81 -7.23
C ASP A 85 12.70 12.35 -7.65
N LEU A 86 13.79 11.59 -7.76
CA LEU A 86 13.76 10.14 -7.84
C LEU A 86 13.92 9.58 -6.44
N ARG A 87 12.98 8.73 -6.02
CA ARG A 87 12.89 8.25 -4.66
C ARG A 87 12.93 6.73 -4.63
N PHE A 88 13.81 6.18 -3.80
CA PHE A 88 13.96 4.75 -3.56
C PHE A 88 13.71 4.46 -2.08
N GLU A 89 12.75 3.55 -1.79
CA GLU A 89 12.27 3.30 -0.43
C GLU A 89 12.31 1.81 -0.06
N PRO A 90 13.50 1.19 0.03
CA PRO A 90 13.57 -0.21 0.43
C PRO A 90 13.03 -0.39 1.85
N GLY A 91 12.17 -1.41 2.03
CA GLY A 91 11.54 -1.63 3.32
C GLY A 91 10.94 -3.01 3.49
N LEU A 92 10.46 -3.26 4.70
CA LEU A 92 9.70 -4.43 5.08
C LEU A 92 8.22 -4.05 5.21
N ILE A 93 7.35 -4.87 4.66
CA ILE A 93 5.90 -4.76 4.78
C ILE A 93 5.38 -6.08 5.34
N MET A 94 4.69 -6.02 6.47
CA MET A 94 4.04 -7.16 7.09
C MET A 94 2.53 -7.00 6.97
N SER A 95 1.85 -8.02 6.48
CA SER A 95 0.40 -8.03 6.28
C SER A 95 -0.15 -9.42 6.54
N SER A 96 -1.37 -9.51 7.01
CA SER A 96 -2.10 -10.77 7.16
C SER A 96 -3.50 -10.63 6.56
N ARG A 97 -3.99 -11.69 5.94
CA ARG A 97 -5.30 -11.78 5.31
C ARG A 97 -5.90 -13.15 5.56
N ASN A 98 -7.18 -13.19 5.86
CA ASN A 98 -7.93 -14.43 5.98
C ASN A 98 -8.77 -14.63 4.71
N LEU A 99 -8.64 -15.78 4.11
CA LEU A 99 -9.46 -16.22 2.97
C LEU A 99 -10.56 -17.15 3.50
N ASN A 100 -11.79 -16.72 3.43
CA ASN A 100 -12.97 -17.49 3.80
C ASN A 100 -13.60 -18.06 2.53
N TYR A 101 -13.51 -19.36 2.36
CA TYR A 101 -14.11 -20.09 1.27
C TYR A 101 -15.54 -20.52 1.61
N ASN A 102 -16.40 -20.68 0.60
CA ASN A 102 -17.72 -21.25 0.84
C ASN A 102 -17.61 -22.73 1.28
N PRO A 103 -18.16 -23.09 2.44
CA PRO A 103 -18.13 -24.48 2.92
C PRO A 103 -18.72 -25.49 1.91
N GLY A 104 -19.69 -25.09 1.10
CA GLY A 104 -20.30 -25.93 0.06
C GLY A 104 -19.32 -26.42 -1.02
N SER A 105 -18.20 -25.72 -1.23
CA SER A 105 -17.17 -26.11 -2.20
C SER A 105 -16.32 -27.31 -1.74
N PHE A 106 -16.42 -27.72 -0.47
CA PHE A 106 -15.61 -28.80 0.12
C PHE A 106 -16.38 -30.12 0.29
N GLY A 107 -17.65 -30.20 -0.17
CA GLY A 107 -18.50 -31.39 -0.01
C GLY A 107 -18.82 -31.66 1.46
N ASP A 108 -19.26 -32.90 1.76
CA ASP A 108 -19.67 -33.36 3.10
C ASP A 108 -18.44 -33.64 4.03
N SER A 109 -17.37 -32.89 3.90
CA SER A 109 -16.17 -33.06 4.75
C SER A 109 -16.40 -32.49 6.15
N GLU A 110 -17.33 -33.07 6.91
CA GLU A 110 -17.70 -32.65 8.29
C GLU A 110 -16.57 -32.80 9.32
N PHE A 111 -15.43 -33.40 8.96
CA PHE A 111 -14.42 -33.82 9.94
C PHE A 111 -13.21 -32.88 10.10
N VAL A 112 -13.10 -31.81 9.31
CA VAL A 112 -11.96 -30.88 9.44
C VAL A 112 -12.47 -29.52 9.85
N GLU A 113 -12.33 -29.23 11.13
CA GLU A 113 -12.63 -27.91 11.71
C GLU A 113 -11.81 -26.82 10.98
N ASN A 114 -12.47 -25.79 10.45
CA ASN A 114 -11.88 -24.68 9.72
C ASN A 114 -11.20 -25.00 8.36
N ILE A 115 -11.59 -26.05 7.66
CA ILE A 115 -11.07 -26.35 6.32
C ILE A 115 -11.30 -25.19 5.34
N HIS A 116 -12.38 -24.43 5.51
CA HIS A 116 -12.77 -23.31 4.67
C HIS A 116 -12.02 -22.00 4.95
N LEU A 117 -11.20 -21.94 6.02
CA LEU A 117 -10.43 -20.76 6.39
C LEU A 117 -8.94 -20.95 6.07
N ARG A 118 -8.34 -19.97 5.39
CA ARG A 118 -6.89 -19.92 5.13
C ARG A 118 -6.33 -18.57 5.57
N GLU A 119 -5.44 -18.58 6.55
CA GLU A 119 -4.68 -17.39 6.94
C GLU A 119 -3.45 -17.26 6.03
N VAL A 120 -3.36 -16.14 5.31
CA VAL A 120 -2.24 -15.80 4.43
C VAL A 120 -1.43 -14.69 5.06
N LYS A 121 -0.35 -15.06 5.73
CA LYS A 121 0.66 -14.11 6.23
C LYS A 121 1.62 -13.77 5.10
N SER A 122 1.88 -12.50 4.90
CA SER A 122 2.81 -12.00 3.89
C SER A 122 3.81 -11.05 4.53
N THR A 123 5.08 -11.39 4.37
CA THR A 123 6.20 -10.52 4.74
C THR A 123 6.98 -10.19 3.49
N TYR A 124 6.86 -8.96 3.02
CA TYR A 124 7.49 -8.49 1.79
C TYR A 124 8.77 -7.71 2.10
N ILE A 125 9.86 -8.03 1.38
CA ILE A 125 10.96 -7.09 1.17
C ILE A 125 10.59 -6.30 -0.07
N HIS A 126 10.32 -5.01 0.08
CA HIS A 126 9.75 -4.15 -0.93
C HIS A 126 10.78 -3.13 -1.43
N PHE A 127 10.89 -2.97 -2.76
CA PHE A 127 11.88 -2.12 -3.42
C PHE A 127 11.18 -1.19 -4.43
N PRO A 128 10.56 -0.11 -3.99
CA PRO A 128 9.92 0.85 -4.88
C PRO A 128 10.93 1.85 -5.45
N LEU A 129 10.79 2.14 -6.74
CA LEU A 129 11.45 3.24 -7.42
C LEU A 129 10.36 4.22 -7.89
N LEU A 130 10.31 5.38 -7.25
CA LEU A 130 9.24 6.35 -7.39
C LEU A 130 9.76 7.65 -7.98
N LEU A 131 9.01 8.22 -8.91
CA LEU A 131 9.13 9.61 -9.31
C LEU A 131 8.23 10.44 -8.39
N LYS A 132 8.84 11.36 -7.64
CA LYS A 132 8.15 12.32 -6.81
C LYS A 132 8.05 13.65 -7.55
N VAL A 133 6.84 14.12 -7.77
CA VAL A 133 6.53 15.39 -8.42
C VAL A 133 5.96 16.34 -7.37
N SER A 134 6.64 17.43 -7.09
CA SER A 134 6.28 18.36 -6.03
C SER A 134 6.08 19.78 -6.54
N THR A 135 5.34 20.58 -5.79
CA THR A 135 5.23 22.03 -6.03
C THR A 135 6.51 22.72 -5.57
N LYS A 136 6.63 24.03 -5.80
CA LYS A 136 7.57 24.84 -5.05
C LYS A 136 7.21 24.83 -3.57
N ARG A 137 8.22 24.90 -2.72
CA ARG A 137 8.02 25.01 -1.28
C ARG A 137 7.23 26.27 -0.93
N LEU A 138 6.15 26.10 -0.19
CA LEU A 138 5.27 27.14 0.30
C LEU A 138 5.52 27.31 1.80
N ASN A 139 6.38 28.25 2.18
CA ASN A 139 6.87 28.41 3.56
C ASN A 139 7.50 27.10 4.08
N ASN A 140 6.81 26.40 4.98
CA ASN A 140 7.31 25.18 5.62
C ASN A 140 6.56 23.90 5.18
N PHE A 141 5.90 23.92 4.03
CA PHE A 141 5.28 22.73 3.46
C PHE A 141 5.46 22.65 1.94
N LYS A 142 5.49 21.43 1.41
CA LYS A 142 5.69 21.16 0.00
C LYS A 142 4.85 19.92 -0.37
N PRO A 143 3.63 20.10 -0.91
CA PRO A 143 2.81 18.99 -1.36
C PRO A 143 3.42 18.33 -2.60
N PHE A 144 3.20 17.02 -2.73
CA PHE A 144 3.72 16.22 -3.82
C PHE A 144 2.81 15.04 -4.18
N ILE A 145 3.02 14.52 -5.38
CA ILE A 145 2.48 13.26 -5.86
C ILE A 145 3.66 12.33 -6.14
N THR A 146 3.49 11.06 -5.88
CA THR A 146 4.45 10.00 -6.23
C THR A 146 3.81 9.00 -7.16
N THR A 147 4.57 8.55 -8.15
CA THR A 147 4.19 7.42 -8.99
C THR A 147 5.42 6.60 -9.34
N GLY A 148 5.26 5.31 -9.56
CA GLY A 148 6.39 4.47 -9.93
C GLY A 148 6.05 2.99 -9.97
N ILE A 149 7.10 2.21 -10.03
CA ILE A 149 7.05 0.75 -10.04
C ILE A 149 7.82 0.20 -8.85
N SER A 150 7.41 -0.97 -8.39
CA SER A 150 8.15 -1.68 -7.35
C SER A 150 8.18 -3.17 -7.61
N THR A 151 9.15 -3.81 -6.99
CA THR A 151 9.20 -5.26 -6.86
C THR A 151 9.21 -5.62 -5.39
N ALA A 152 8.56 -6.73 -5.06
CA ALA A 152 8.58 -7.27 -3.72
C ALA A 152 8.94 -8.75 -3.72
N ILE A 153 9.68 -9.15 -2.70
CA ILE A 153 10.00 -10.54 -2.43
C ILE A 153 9.19 -10.97 -1.21
N ASN A 154 8.22 -11.87 -1.42
CA ASN A 154 7.43 -12.44 -0.34
C ASN A 154 8.24 -13.54 0.35
N LEU A 155 8.63 -13.33 1.59
CA LEU A 155 9.36 -14.29 2.41
C LEU A 155 8.48 -15.42 2.93
N SER A 156 7.16 -15.21 2.95
CA SER A 156 6.15 -16.17 3.43
C SER A 156 5.38 -16.83 2.27
N SER A 157 5.96 -16.91 1.09
CA SER A 157 5.25 -17.28 -0.15
C SER A 157 4.86 -18.74 -0.24
N ASN A 158 5.58 -19.64 0.41
CA ASN A 158 5.44 -21.10 0.28
C ASN A 158 5.44 -21.65 -1.17
N GLU A 159 5.91 -20.86 -2.15
CA GLU A 159 5.90 -21.20 -3.58
C GLU A 159 6.57 -22.55 -3.90
N LYS A 160 7.63 -22.88 -3.16
CA LYS A 160 8.42 -24.10 -3.37
C LYS A 160 7.95 -25.30 -2.55
N ASN A 161 6.87 -25.15 -1.78
CA ASN A 161 6.31 -26.29 -1.05
C ASN A 161 5.69 -27.26 -2.08
N LEU A 162 6.07 -28.54 -1.99
CA LEU A 162 5.52 -29.60 -2.85
C LEU A 162 4.13 -30.05 -2.40
N GLU A 163 3.74 -29.74 -1.18
CA GLU A 163 2.39 -30.01 -0.68
C GLU A 163 1.43 -28.93 -1.17
N ASP A 164 0.32 -29.35 -1.70
CA ASP A 164 -0.75 -28.48 -2.18
C ASP A 164 -1.44 -27.70 -1.06
N ASN A 165 -2.28 -26.74 -1.39
CA ASN A 165 -3.02 -25.91 -0.42
C ASN A 165 -3.88 -26.74 0.56
N SER A 166 -4.13 -28.02 0.26
CA SER A 166 -4.76 -29.00 1.16
C SER A 166 -4.03 -29.17 2.49
N SER A 167 -2.70 -28.93 2.56
CA SER A 167 -1.89 -29.03 3.77
C SER A 167 -2.11 -27.90 4.78
N GLY A 168 -3.04 -26.97 4.51
CA GLY A 168 -3.35 -25.86 5.40
C GLY A 168 -2.58 -24.57 5.12
N GLN A 169 -1.66 -24.58 4.16
CA GLN A 169 -0.86 -23.42 3.76
C GLN A 169 -1.29 -22.93 2.37
N PHE A 170 -1.59 -21.64 2.26
CA PHE A 170 -1.87 -21.04 0.96
C PHE A 170 -0.55 -20.64 0.28
N ARG A 171 -0.39 -21.05 -0.98
CA ARG A 171 0.83 -20.81 -1.77
C ARG A 171 0.68 -19.58 -2.64
N THR A 172 1.62 -18.65 -2.53
CA THR A 172 1.70 -17.44 -3.35
C THR A 172 3.05 -17.34 -4.04
N LYS A 173 3.13 -16.67 -5.19
CA LYS A 173 4.41 -16.42 -5.86
C LYS A 173 5.32 -15.56 -4.98
N ARG A 174 6.61 -15.85 -5.04
CA ARG A 174 7.62 -15.16 -4.25
C ARG A 174 7.91 -13.76 -4.75
N ASN A 175 8.02 -13.59 -6.07
CA ASN A 175 8.38 -12.31 -6.69
C ASN A 175 7.13 -11.66 -7.29
N ILE A 176 6.85 -10.44 -6.87
CA ILE A 176 5.67 -9.70 -7.26
C ILE A 176 6.09 -8.33 -7.76
N PHE A 177 5.44 -7.86 -8.82
CA PHE A 177 5.64 -6.53 -9.39
C PHE A 177 4.40 -5.68 -9.16
N PHE A 178 4.62 -4.43 -8.79
CA PHE A 178 3.54 -3.47 -8.52
C PHE A 178 3.76 -2.19 -9.31
N TYR A 179 2.66 -1.47 -9.54
CA TYR A 179 2.70 -0.04 -9.77
C TYR A 179 2.14 0.69 -8.56
N GLU A 180 2.61 1.90 -8.36
CA GLU A 180 2.29 2.67 -7.17
C GLU A 180 1.92 4.10 -7.54
N LEU A 181 0.92 4.63 -6.84
CA LEU A 181 0.48 6.02 -6.96
C LEU A 181 0.16 6.55 -5.57
N GLY A 182 0.65 7.73 -5.24
CA GLY A 182 0.40 8.31 -3.94
C GLY A 182 0.53 9.81 -3.92
N PHE A 183 0.21 10.37 -2.78
CA PHE A 183 0.42 11.78 -2.49
C PHE A 183 0.86 11.97 -1.04
N GLY A 184 1.50 13.11 -0.79
CA GLY A 184 1.95 13.46 0.54
C GLY A 184 2.32 14.92 0.64
N ILE A 185 2.77 15.29 1.80
CA ILE A 185 3.20 16.67 2.11
C ILE A 185 4.50 16.61 2.88
N ASP A 186 5.54 17.28 2.37
CA ASP A 186 6.75 17.53 3.15
C ASP A 186 6.49 18.71 4.10
N LEU A 187 6.69 18.49 5.39
CA LEU A 187 6.60 19.48 6.44
C LEU A 187 8.02 19.74 6.96
N TYR A 188 8.51 20.97 6.78
CA TYR A 188 9.84 21.37 7.24
C TYR A 188 9.73 21.88 8.66
N LEU A 189 10.16 21.06 9.62
CA LEU A 189 10.25 21.42 11.02
C LEU A 189 11.64 22.05 11.30
N GLU A 190 11.88 22.52 12.51
CA GLU A 190 13.13 23.19 12.85
C GLU A 190 14.36 22.29 12.69
N TRP A 191 14.21 20.98 12.98
CA TRP A 191 15.33 20.03 13.06
C TRP A 191 15.30 18.94 12.00
N PHE A 192 14.15 18.64 11.42
CA PHE A 192 13.98 17.57 10.47
C PHE A 192 12.80 17.84 9.53
N LYS A 193 12.74 17.10 8.45
CA LYS A 193 11.59 17.07 7.53
C LYS A 193 10.72 15.88 7.88
N PHE A 194 9.46 16.15 8.16
CA PHE A 194 8.42 15.15 8.40
C PHE A 194 7.50 15.05 7.18
N THR A 195 7.31 13.85 6.69
CA THR A 195 6.54 13.64 5.46
C THR A 195 5.47 12.58 5.66
N PRO A 196 4.23 12.95 6.03
CA PRO A 196 3.08 12.06 5.93
C PRO A 196 2.71 11.85 4.47
N SER A 197 2.40 10.59 4.11
CA SER A 197 1.98 10.22 2.76
C SER A 197 1.02 9.04 2.77
N ILE A 198 0.15 9.00 1.75
CA ILE A 198 -0.75 7.88 1.45
C ILE A 198 -0.41 7.40 0.05
N ARG A 199 -0.30 6.08 -0.12
CA ARG A 199 0.06 5.47 -1.40
C ARG A 199 -0.76 4.21 -1.65
N GLY A 200 -1.37 4.13 -2.82
CA GLY A 200 -1.97 2.90 -3.36
C GLY A 200 -0.90 2.06 -4.04
N VAL A 201 -0.95 0.77 -3.81
CA VAL A 201 -0.06 -0.26 -4.35
C VAL A 201 -0.91 -1.30 -5.04
N PHE A 202 -0.58 -1.64 -6.30
CA PHE A 202 -1.40 -2.52 -7.13
C PHE A 202 -0.51 -3.51 -7.86
N ALA A 203 -0.73 -4.81 -7.63
CA ALA A 203 0.02 -5.86 -8.30
C ALA A 203 -0.31 -5.92 -9.80
N ILE A 204 0.75 -6.05 -10.61
CA ILE A 204 0.66 -6.24 -12.07
C ILE A 204 0.63 -7.74 -12.38
N SER A 205 1.41 -8.53 -11.64
CA SER A 205 1.57 -9.96 -11.85
C SER A 205 0.53 -10.77 -11.10
N ASP A 206 0.18 -11.94 -11.67
CA ASP A 206 -0.60 -12.96 -10.97
C ASP A 206 0.23 -13.55 -9.81
N GLU A 207 -0.37 -13.66 -8.63
CA GLU A 207 0.29 -14.10 -7.40
C GLU A 207 -0.06 -15.52 -6.96
N VAL A 208 -1.05 -16.16 -7.59
CA VAL A 208 -1.47 -17.50 -7.20
C VAL A 208 -0.48 -18.57 -7.66
N VAL A 209 -0.18 -19.52 -6.80
CA VAL A 209 0.42 -20.80 -7.17
C VAL A 209 -0.70 -21.84 -7.15
N ARG A 210 -1.07 -22.34 -8.33
CA ARG A 210 -2.17 -23.29 -8.47
C ARG A 210 -1.77 -24.65 -7.96
N ASP A 211 -2.76 -25.40 -7.48
CA ASP A 211 -2.61 -26.79 -7.12
C ASP A 211 -2.47 -27.67 -8.37
N ASP A 212 -1.88 -28.85 -8.20
CA ASP A 212 -1.71 -29.81 -9.29
C ASP A 212 -3.07 -30.39 -9.74
N ASP A 213 -4.06 -30.46 -8.83
CA ASP A 213 -5.44 -30.83 -9.14
C ASP A 213 -6.21 -29.61 -9.70
N PRO A 214 -6.62 -29.63 -10.98
CA PRO A 214 -7.43 -28.56 -11.57
C PRO A 214 -8.80 -28.36 -10.90
N LEU A 215 -9.30 -29.37 -10.19
CA LEU A 215 -10.56 -29.32 -9.45
C LEU A 215 -10.38 -28.97 -7.97
N SER A 216 -9.19 -28.51 -7.58
CA SER A 216 -8.91 -28.09 -6.21
C SER A 216 -9.90 -27.03 -5.75
N PRO A 217 -10.57 -27.20 -4.59
CA PRO A 217 -11.50 -26.23 -4.07
C PRO A 217 -10.83 -24.91 -3.65
N TRP A 218 -9.48 -24.89 -3.46
CA TRP A 218 -8.74 -23.69 -3.05
C TRP A 218 -8.30 -22.83 -4.23
N THR A 219 -7.88 -23.44 -5.34
CA THR A 219 -7.28 -22.69 -6.48
C THR A 219 -7.90 -23.00 -7.82
N GLY A 220 -8.69 -24.06 -7.96
CA GLY A 220 -9.17 -24.54 -9.25
C GLY A 220 -10.04 -23.54 -10.02
N ASN A 221 -10.80 -22.69 -9.33
CA ASN A 221 -11.65 -21.66 -9.96
C ASN A 221 -10.98 -20.29 -10.07
N ILE A 222 -9.73 -20.11 -9.60
CA ILE A 222 -9.03 -18.81 -9.63
C ILE A 222 -8.33 -18.66 -10.98
N ASP A 223 -8.72 -17.64 -11.76
CA ASP A 223 -8.03 -17.25 -12.98
C ASP A 223 -6.83 -16.35 -12.66
N PHE A 224 -7.03 -15.27 -11.88
CA PHE A 224 -5.96 -14.38 -11.40
C PHE A 224 -6.18 -14.01 -9.95
N MET A 225 -5.06 -13.84 -9.24
CA MET A 225 -5.04 -13.26 -7.90
C MET A 225 -4.02 -12.13 -7.88
N LYS A 226 -4.45 -10.95 -7.48
CA LYS A 226 -3.60 -9.74 -7.42
C LYS A 226 -3.77 -9.03 -6.09
N THR A 227 -2.65 -8.66 -5.47
CA THR A 227 -2.68 -7.80 -4.30
C THR A 227 -2.97 -6.35 -4.69
N SER A 228 -3.88 -5.71 -3.97
CA SER A 228 -4.01 -4.27 -3.93
C SER A 228 -3.96 -3.78 -2.49
N GLY A 229 -3.51 -2.55 -2.26
CA GLY A 229 -3.45 -2.06 -0.89
C GLY A 229 -3.15 -0.59 -0.77
N ILE A 230 -3.28 -0.12 0.46
CA ILE A 230 -2.99 1.26 0.84
C ILE A 230 -1.88 1.24 1.88
N LEU A 231 -0.87 2.09 1.66
CA LEU A 231 0.20 2.38 2.60
C LEU A 231 0.00 3.78 3.16
N ILE A 232 0.07 3.94 4.47
CA ILE A 232 0.15 5.24 5.15
C ILE A 232 1.51 5.31 5.79
N ASN A 233 2.38 6.17 5.27
CA ASN A 233 3.77 6.29 5.69
C ASN A 233 4.05 7.63 6.35
N PHE A 234 4.86 7.58 7.39
CA PHE A 234 5.43 8.73 8.08
C PHE A 234 6.94 8.68 7.89
N THR A 235 7.47 9.57 7.07
CA THR A 235 8.91 9.63 6.76
C THR A 235 9.58 10.75 7.55
N PHE A 236 10.79 10.46 8.01
CA PHE A 236 11.66 11.38 8.75
C PHE A 236 13.01 11.50 8.02
N GLN A 237 13.39 12.73 7.69
CA GLN A 237 14.63 13.05 6.97
C GLN A 237 15.35 14.25 7.61
#